data_14d5d8f61afa827df37019b2f806edb1
#
_entry.id   14d5d8f61afa827df37019b2f806edb1
#
_cell.length_a   1.000
_cell.length_b   1.000
_cell.length_c   1.000
_cell.angle_alpha   90.00
_cell.angle_beta   90.00
_cell.angle_gamma   90.00
#
_symmetry.space_group_name_H-M   'P 1'
#
loop_
_entity.id
_entity.type
_entity.pdbx_description
1 polymer ?
#
loop_
_entity_poly.entity_id
_entity_poly.type
_entity_poly.pdbx_seq_one_letter_code
_entity_poly.pdbx_strand_id
1 'polypeptide(L)'
;MKKIVIIVSLCLFVGCNQAGNKINNNEVIQQTASSTLSENNDDWTILFDGSTLENWRGYLSNDIYPEWTIQDNALMFTPGKEGGKNIISRKKYTNFILSLEWKISEVGNSGIFWGVYEDEKFSEAYMTGPEIQVLDNERHPDSFIGNGIHKAESLYDLIGYPDEYINPAGKWNKCELEIDHKKNIGTVTMNGKASISFPLSGEKWNTMVANSKFKDWEGFGRYPTGHIGLQDHSDKVWYKNIKIKEI
;
A
#
# COMPACT_ATOMS: atom_id res chain seq x y z
N MET A 1 -9.61 -29.34 53.41
CA MET A 1 -8.71 -29.53 54.60
C MET A 1 -7.31 -29.87 54.10
N LYS A 2 -6.28 -29.27 54.64
CA LYS A 2 -4.81 -29.33 54.45
C LYS A 2 -4.30 -28.22 53.55
N LYS A 3 -3.90 -27.17 54.10
CA LYS A 3 -2.82 -26.68 55.03
C LYS A 3 -1.62 -26.17 54.23
N ILE A 4 -1.49 -24.89 54.38
CA ILE A 4 -0.41 -23.94 54.06
C ILE A 4 0.91 -24.41 54.64
N VAL A 5 2.04 -24.18 53.94
CA VAL A 5 3.34 -23.96 54.55
C VAL A 5 4.06 -22.80 53.83
N ILE A 6 4.24 -21.74 54.61
CA ILE A 6 5.09 -20.59 54.33
C ILE A 6 6.48 -20.91 54.89
N ILE A 7 7.53 -20.68 54.12
CA ILE A 7 8.89 -20.57 54.67
C ILE A 7 9.48 -19.22 54.31
N VAL A 8 9.58 -18.38 55.33
CA VAL A 8 10.37 -17.13 55.38
C VAL A 8 11.78 -17.54 55.79
N SER A 9 12.80 -17.10 55.13
CA SER A 9 14.15 -17.12 55.62
C SER A 9 14.79 -15.74 55.46
N LEU A 10 15.00 -15.17 56.65
CA LEU A 10 15.66 -13.91 56.92
C LEU A 10 17.11 -14.24 57.29
N CYS A 11 18.09 -13.62 56.67
CA CYS A 11 19.45 -13.56 57.23
C CYS A 11 19.98 -12.12 57.15
N LEU A 12 20.17 -11.58 58.32
CA LEU A 12 20.88 -10.36 58.67
C LEU A 12 22.38 -10.64 58.87
N PHE A 13 23.14 -9.60 58.81
CA PHE A 13 24.40 -9.25 59.50
C PHE A 13 25.54 -8.89 58.56
N VAL A 14 26.34 -7.93 58.75
CA VAL A 14 26.78 -6.94 59.69
C VAL A 14 27.88 -6.15 59.02
N GLY A 15 27.94 -4.88 59.24
CA GLY A 15 28.89 -3.94 58.70
C GLY A 15 30.25 -3.97 59.43
N CYS A 16 31.20 -3.32 58.82
CA CYS A 16 32.29 -2.66 59.58
C CYS A 16 32.81 -1.44 58.79
N ASN A 17 32.95 -0.39 59.59
CA ASN A 17 33.53 0.91 59.26
C ASN A 17 35.05 0.83 59.18
N GLN A 18 35.73 1.58 58.34
CA GLN A 18 36.82 2.47 58.77
C GLN A 18 37.27 3.46 57.68
N ALA A 19 37.76 4.56 58.19
CA ALA A 19 37.96 5.88 57.68
C ALA A 19 39.19 6.10 56.77
N GLY A 20 39.09 7.16 55.97
CA GLY A 20 40.13 8.17 55.80
C GLY A 20 41.02 8.07 54.56
N ASN A 21 40.83 8.87 53.54
CA ASN A 21 41.78 9.97 53.26
C ASN A 21 41.25 10.84 52.10
N LYS A 22 41.35 12.14 52.30
CA LYS A 22 41.09 13.20 51.30
C LYS A 22 42.25 13.22 50.29
N ILE A 23 41.90 13.25 48.98
CA ILE A 23 42.66 13.99 47.98
C ILE A 23 41.65 14.59 46.99
N ASN A 24 41.66 15.92 46.89
CA ASN A 24 41.03 16.70 45.82
C ASN A 24 41.71 16.41 44.50
N ASN A 25 40.93 16.18 43.47
CA ASN A 25 41.24 16.71 42.15
C ASN A 25 39.94 16.79 41.33
N ASN A 26 39.58 18.04 41.01
CA ASN A 26 38.56 18.37 40.04
C ASN A 26 39.00 17.89 38.66
N GLU A 27 38.38 16.86 38.16
CA GLU A 27 38.27 16.64 36.71
C GLU A 27 36.82 16.50 36.37
N VAL A 28 36.32 17.57 35.71
CA VAL A 28 35.03 17.60 35.05
C VAL A 28 35.13 16.67 33.85
N ILE A 29 34.73 15.43 34.01
CA ILE A 29 34.47 14.55 32.84
C ILE A 29 33.08 14.92 32.33
N GLN A 30 33.06 15.74 31.27
CA GLN A 30 31.88 15.85 30.39
C GLN A 30 31.65 14.49 29.74
N GLN A 31 30.78 13.69 30.35
CA GLN A 31 30.12 12.62 29.63
C GLN A 31 29.20 13.25 28.58
N THR A 32 29.74 13.38 27.38
CA THR A 32 28.88 13.49 26.18
C THR A 32 28.05 12.22 26.10
N ALA A 33 26.82 12.32 26.57
CA ALA A 33 25.81 11.34 26.22
C ALA A 33 25.64 11.37 24.70
N SER A 34 26.35 10.49 24.04
CA SER A 34 26.01 10.13 22.66
C SER A 34 24.64 9.45 22.69
N SER A 35 23.60 10.25 22.52
CA SER A 35 22.30 9.71 22.16
C SER A 35 22.47 9.07 20.79
N THR A 36 22.71 7.78 20.75
CA THR A 36 22.40 6.97 19.58
C THR A 36 20.90 7.09 19.36
N LEU A 37 20.49 8.10 18.57
CA LEU A 37 19.24 8.07 17.87
C LEU A 37 19.28 6.77 17.07
N SER A 38 18.50 5.77 17.45
CA SER A 38 18.14 4.71 16.56
C SER A 38 17.45 5.39 15.39
N GLU A 39 18.16 5.52 14.29
CA GLU A 39 17.58 5.80 12.99
C GLU A 39 16.63 4.62 12.72
N ASN A 40 15.38 4.75 13.17
CA ASN A 40 14.26 4.07 12.52
C ASN A 40 14.17 4.76 11.15
N ASN A 41 15.02 4.33 10.22
CA ASN A 41 14.92 4.67 8.83
C ASN A 41 13.63 4.03 8.33
N ASP A 42 12.53 4.76 8.53
CA ASP A 42 11.26 4.44 7.90
C ASP A 42 11.37 4.98 6.47
N ASP A 43 11.99 4.20 5.58
CA ASP A 43 12.30 4.54 4.17
C ASP A 43 11.04 4.76 3.31
N TRP A 44 9.91 5.08 3.94
CA TRP A 44 8.66 5.36 3.28
C TRP A 44 8.60 6.79 2.74
N THR A 45 8.34 6.91 1.45
CA THR A 45 7.93 8.17 0.83
C THR A 45 6.41 8.30 0.94
N ILE A 46 5.93 9.41 1.50
CA ILE A 46 4.51 9.70 1.58
C ILE A 46 4.04 10.22 0.23
N LEU A 47 3.07 9.54 -0.37
CA LEU A 47 2.41 9.98 -1.60
C LEU A 47 1.13 10.78 -1.32
N PHE A 48 0.46 10.51 -0.19
CA PHE A 48 -0.69 11.27 0.28
C PHE A 48 -0.92 11.02 1.77
N ASP A 49 -0.99 12.10 2.55
CA ASP A 49 -1.22 12.11 4.01
C ASP A 49 -2.53 12.82 4.42
N GLY A 50 -3.32 13.24 3.43
CA GLY A 50 -4.56 14.01 3.68
C GLY A 50 -4.41 15.52 3.47
N SER A 51 -3.23 16.04 3.17
CA SER A 51 -2.96 17.48 3.13
C SER A 51 -2.80 18.06 1.72
N THR A 52 -2.17 17.34 0.79
CA THR A 52 -1.83 17.85 -0.55
C THR A 52 -1.86 16.77 -1.63
N LEU A 53 -2.12 17.17 -2.87
CA LEU A 53 -2.08 16.32 -4.06
C LEU A 53 -0.82 16.54 -4.91
N GLU A 54 0.21 17.16 -4.37
CA GLU A 54 1.42 17.54 -5.11
C GLU A 54 2.15 16.35 -5.76
N ASN A 55 2.03 15.14 -5.21
CA ASN A 55 2.62 13.92 -5.76
C ASN A 55 1.79 13.29 -6.88
N TRP A 56 0.63 13.86 -7.19
CA TRP A 56 -0.33 13.33 -8.16
C TRP A 56 -0.61 14.30 -9.29
N ARG A 57 -1.03 13.79 -10.42
CA ARG A 57 -1.58 14.53 -11.56
C ARG A 57 -2.53 13.64 -12.36
N GLY A 58 -3.29 14.24 -13.26
CA GLY A 58 -4.10 13.49 -14.21
C GLY A 58 -3.24 12.66 -15.17
N TYR A 59 -3.77 11.53 -15.62
CA TYR A 59 -3.21 10.79 -16.75
C TYR A 59 -3.39 11.64 -18.02
N LEU A 60 -2.35 11.77 -18.84
CA LEU A 60 -2.26 12.68 -19.98
C LEU A 60 -2.57 14.16 -19.64
N SER A 61 -2.32 14.57 -18.40
CA SER A 61 -2.49 15.94 -17.92
C SER A 61 -1.35 16.34 -16.99
N ASN A 62 -0.99 17.62 -16.97
CA ASN A 62 -0.03 18.17 -16.02
C ASN A 62 -0.68 18.49 -14.66
N ASP A 63 -1.98 18.74 -14.67
CA ASP A 63 -2.77 19.13 -13.50
C ASP A 63 -3.62 17.97 -13.01
N ILE A 64 -4.04 18.06 -11.74
CA ILE A 64 -5.01 17.13 -11.18
C ILE A 64 -6.41 17.44 -11.74
N TYR A 65 -7.20 16.40 -12.01
CA TYR A 65 -8.59 16.60 -12.42
C TYR A 65 -9.45 17.07 -11.24
N PRO A 66 -10.40 18.02 -11.46
CA PRO A 66 -11.19 18.62 -10.38
C PRO A 66 -12.14 17.64 -9.67
N GLU A 67 -12.39 16.47 -10.25
CA GLU A 67 -13.15 15.37 -9.67
C GLU A 67 -12.43 14.72 -8.48
N TRP A 68 -11.10 14.87 -8.42
CA TRP A 68 -10.27 14.41 -7.31
C TRP A 68 -10.06 15.54 -6.30
N THR A 69 -10.59 15.37 -5.11
CA THR A 69 -10.56 16.37 -4.03
C THR A 69 -10.06 15.76 -2.73
N ILE A 70 -9.66 16.61 -1.79
CA ILE A 70 -9.38 16.18 -0.41
C ILE A 70 -10.62 16.42 0.42
N GLN A 71 -11.16 15.37 1.04
CA GLN A 71 -12.28 15.44 1.95
C GLN A 71 -12.02 14.53 3.16
N ASP A 72 -12.16 15.06 4.37
CA ASP A 72 -11.97 14.32 5.63
C ASP A 72 -10.61 13.58 5.69
N ASN A 73 -9.54 14.25 5.27
CA ASN A 73 -8.18 13.71 5.15
C ASN A 73 -8.06 12.50 4.21
N ALA A 74 -9.01 12.32 3.30
CA ALA A 74 -8.96 11.31 2.25
C ALA A 74 -8.96 11.97 0.87
N LEU A 75 -8.24 11.37 -0.06
CA LEU A 75 -8.32 11.66 -1.49
C LEU A 75 -9.60 11.01 -2.00
N MET A 76 -10.55 11.82 -2.44
CA MET A 76 -11.87 11.37 -2.89
C MET A 76 -12.07 11.68 -4.37
N PHE A 77 -12.49 10.70 -5.11
CA PHE A 77 -13.05 10.88 -6.45
C PHE A 77 -14.57 11.03 -6.37
N THR A 78 -15.08 12.07 -7.01
CA THR A 78 -16.52 12.26 -7.23
C THR A 78 -16.79 12.30 -8.72
N PRO A 79 -17.60 11.37 -9.27
CA PRO A 79 -17.81 11.31 -10.70
C PRO A 79 -18.42 12.59 -11.25
N GLY A 80 -17.87 13.07 -12.37
CA GLY A 80 -18.37 14.16 -13.18
C GLY A 80 -19.32 13.68 -14.29
N LYS A 81 -19.42 14.47 -15.34
CA LYS A 81 -20.19 14.10 -16.53
C LYS A 81 -19.40 13.26 -17.54
N GLU A 82 -18.08 13.34 -17.46
CA GLU A 82 -17.14 12.69 -18.37
C GLU A 82 -16.26 11.73 -17.59
N GLY A 83 -15.95 10.56 -18.15
CA GLY A 83 -14.98 9.62 -17.64
C GLY A 83 -13.53 9.99 -18.04
N GLY A 84 -12.59 9.06 -17.79
CA GLY A 84 -11.19 9.23 -18.19
C GLY A 84 -10.43 10.20 -17.30
N LYS A 85 -10.75 10.24 -16.02
CA LYS A 85 -10.11 11.12 -15.02
C LYS A 85 -9.16 10.35 -14.09
N ASN A 86 -8.52 9.29 -14.61
CA ASN A 86 -7.49 8.56 -13.87
C ASN A 86 -6.38 9.52 -13.43
N ILE A 87 -5.84 9.31 -12.23
CA ILE A 87 -4.67 10.04 -11.75
C ILE A 87 -3.47 9.11 -11.61
N ILE A 88 -2.28 9.70 -11.76
CA ILE A 88 -1.03 8.97 -11.65
C ILE A 88 -0.04 9.70 -10.73
N SER A 89 0.85 8.95 -10.10
CA SER A 89 1.96 9.53 -9.34
C SER A 89 2.88 10.32 -10.27
N ARG A 90 3.47 11.45 -9.81
CA ARG A 90 4.45 12.19 -10.62
C ARG A 90 5.74 11.41 -10.83
N LYS A 91 6.19 10.68 -9.81
CA LYS A 91 7.37 9.81 -9.87
C LYS A 91 6.98 8.43 -10.42
N LYS A 92 7.91 7.80 -11.16
CA LYS A 92 7.83 6.40 -11.62
C LYS A 92 8.58 5.50 -10.65
N TYR A 93 8.12 4.26 -10.52
CA TYR A 93 8.68 3.25 -9.62
C TYR A 93 8.92 1.94 -10.37
N THR A 94 9.90 1.16 -9.92
CA THR A 94 10.25 -0.16 -10.51
C THR A 94 10.07 -1.28 -9.51
N ASN A 95 10.81 -1.23 -8.39
CA ASN A 95 10.71 -2.20 -7.30
C ASN A 95 10.26 -1.45 -6.06
N PHE A 96 9.15 -1.84 -5.48
CA PHE A 96 8.55 -1.07 -4.37
C PHE A 96 7.57 -1.90 -3.57
N ILE A 97 7.28 -1.39 -2.37
CA ILE A 97 6.10 -1.74 -1.59
C ILE A 97 5.22 -0.49 -1.53
N LEU A 98 4.00 -0.57 -2.05
CA LEU A 98 2.96 0.45 -1.92
C LEU A 98 2.02 0.03 -0.79
N SER A 99 1.73 0.94 0.13
CA SER A 99 0.72 0.75 1.17
C SER A 99 -0.28 1.88 1.11
N LEU A 100 -1.56 1.56 1.07
CA LEU A 100 -2.65 2.52 1.07
C LEU A 100 -3.91 1.94 1.71
N GLU A 101 -4.85 2.81 2.04
CA GLU A 101 -6.20 2.41 2.41
C GLU A 101 -7.20 2.93 1.39
N TRP A 102 -8.20 2.09 1.07
CA TRP A 102 -9.28 2.45 0.16
C TRP A 102 -10.66 2.17 0.77
N LYS A 103 -11.64 2.90 0.30
CA LYS A 103 -13.06 2.73 0.61
C LYS A 103 -13.86 3.01 -0.64
N ILE A 104 -14.82 2.15 -0.97
CA ILE A 104 -15.67 2.27 -2.16
C ILE A 104 -17.11 2.55 -1.78
N SER A 105 -17.86 3.24 -2.63
CA SER A 105 -19.31 3.40 -2.50
C SER A 105 -20.05 2.08 -2.75
N GLU A 106 -21.33 2.01 -2.36
CA GLU A 106 -22.20 0.92 -2.79
C GLU A 106 -22.28 0.86 -4.32
N VAL A 107 -22.21 -0.36 -4.87
CA VAL A 107 -22.15 -0.65 -6.32
C VAL A 107 -20.90 -0.03 -7.00
N GLY A 108 -19.91 0.42 -6.24
CA GLY A 108 -18.78 1.17 -6.78
C GLY A 108 -17.68 0.28 -7.34
N ASN A 109 -16.93 0.86 -8.30
CA ASN A 109 -15.77 0.30 -8.96
C ASN A 109 -14.64 1.33 -9.04
N SER A 110 -13.42 0.91 -8.86
CA SER A 110 -12.17 1.66 -9.01
C SER A 110 -11.01 0.67 -9.10
N GLY A 111 -9.76 1.16 -9.18
CA GLY A 111 -8.58 0.31 -9.28
C GLY A 111 -7.29 1.00 -8.85
N ILE A 112 -6.30 0.18 -8.54
CA ILE A 112 -4.94 0.61 -8.23
C ILE A 112 -4.02 0.04 -9.30
N PHE A 113 -3.38 0.91 -10.08
CA PHE A 113 -2.47 0.51 -11.16
C PHE A 113 -1.01 0.63 -10.75
N TRP A 114 -0.16 -0.21 -11.35
CA TRP A 114 1.29 -0.02 -11.34
C TRP A 114 1.87 -0.18 -12.74
N GLY A 115 3.12 0.24 -12.93
CA GLY A 115 3.77 0.14 -14.24
C GLY A 115 3.05 0.93 -15.33
N VAL A 116 2.28 1.96 -14.98
CA VAL A 116 1.58 2.79 -15.95
C VAL A 116 2.61 3.52 -16.81
N TYR A 117 2.56 3.25 -18.10
CA TYR A 117 3.32 3.98 -19.11
C TYR A 117 2.41 4.98 -19.81
N GLU A 118 2.74 6.25 -19.67
CA GLU A 118 1.96 7.33 -20.25
C GLU A 118 2.46 7.65 -21.66
N ASP A 119 1.55 7.57 -22.62
CA ASP A 119 1.78 7.90 -24.02
C ASP A 119 0.41 8.19 -24.66
N GLU A 120 0.33 9.18 -25.57
CA GLU A 120 -0.92 9.59 -26.23
C GLU A 120 -1.60 8.44 -27.01
N LYS A 121 -0.85 7.42 -27.42
CA LYS A 121 -1.42 6.22 -28.08
C LYS A 121 -2.24 5.35 -27.13
N PHE A 122 -2.04 5.49 -25.83
CA PHE A 122 -2.80 4.81 -24.80
C PHE A 122 -3.72 5.84 -24.12
N SER A 123 -4.98 5.86 -24.52
CA SER A 123 -5.94 6.85 -24.04
C SER A 123 -6.23 6.73 -22.53
N GLU A 124 -5.93 5.59 -21.92
CA GLU A 124 -6.24 5.30 -20.52
C GLU A 124 -5.09 4.58 -19.80
N ALA A 125 -4.95 4.84 -18.51
CA ALA A 125 -3.89 4.26 -17.65
C ALA A 125 -3.94 2.73 -17.62
N TYR A 126 -5.13 2.14 -17.63
CA TYR A 126 -5.33 0.69 -17.60
C TYR A 126 -4.88 -0.04 -18.88
N MET A 127 -4.63 0.68 -19.97
CA MET A 127 -4.13 0.06 -21.21
C MET A 127 -2.71 -0.45 -21.08
N THR A 128 -1.97 0.04 -20.08
CA THR A 128 -0.58 -0.35 -19.83
C THR A 128 -0.36 -0.90 -18.43
N GLY A 129 -1.04 -0.33 -17.42
CA GLY A 129 -0.90 -0.69 -16.02
C GLY A 129 -1.79 -1.87 -15.63
N PRO A 130 -1.22 -2.98 -15.14
CA PRO A 130 -2.03 -4.01 -14.48
C PRO A 130 -2.71 -3.45 -13.24
N GLU A 131 -3.87 -4.03 -12.88
CA GLU A 131 -4.79 -3.48 -11.91
C GLU A 131 -4.98 -4.40 -10.71
N ILE A 132 -4.91 -3.83 -9.51
CA ILE A 132 -5.49 -4.40 -8.31
C ILE A 132 -6.87 -3.79 -8.15
N GLN A 133 -7.89 -4.63 -8.22
CA GLN A 133 -9.28 -4.23 -8.27
C GLN A 133 -9.76 -3.61 -6.95
N VAL A 134 -10.54 -2.54 -7.03
CA VAL A 134 -11.26 -1.92 -5.91
C VAL A 134 -12.75 -1.94 -6.21
N LEU A 135 -13.53 -2.77 -5.50
CA LEU A 135 -14.90 -3.09 -5.88
C LEU A 135 -15.82 -3.30 -4.68
N ASP A 136 -17.10 -2.99 -4.85
CA ASP A 136 -18.16 -3.53 -3.97
C ASP A 136 -18.48 -4.98 -4.38
N ASN A 137 -17.86 -5.95 -3.69
CA ASN A 137 -18.02 -7.37 -4.00
C ASN A 137 -19.44 -7.90 -3.84
N GLU A 138 -20.28 -7.23 -3.04
CA GLU A 138 -21.64 -7.68 -2.77
C GLU A 138 -22.65 -7.24 -3.83
N ARG A 139 -22.41 -6.09 -4.50
CA ARG A 139 -23.45 -5.42 -5.31
C ARG A 139 -23.01 -5.12 -6.74
N HIS A 140 -21.71 -4.88 -6.98
CA HIS A 140 -21.26 -4.52 -8.32
C HIS A 140 -21.39 -5.70 -9.28
N PRO A 141 -21.98 -5.52 -10.50
CA PRO A 141 -22.21 -6.62 -11.45
C PRO A 141 -20.94 -7.40 -11.81
N ASP A 142 -19.79 -6.72 -11.90
CA ASP A 142 -18.51 -7.32 -12.29
C ASP A 142 -18.03 -8.37 -11.28
N SER A 143 -18.40 -8.26 -10.00
CA SER A 143 -18.04 -9.24 -8.96
C SER A 143 -18.59 -10.66 -9.22
N PHE A 144 -19.64 -10.77 -10.01
CA PHE A 144 -20.30 -12.02 -10.35
C PHE A 144 -19.77 -12.66 -11.63
N ILE A 145 -18.79 -12.02 -12.29
CA ILE A 145 -18.15 -12.48 -13.52
C ILE A 145 -16.79 -13.09 -13.20
N GLY A 146 -16.27 -13.94 -14.10
CA GLY A 146 -14.88 -14.40 -14.06
C GLY A 146 -14.51 -15.30 -12.87
N ASN A 147 -15.49 -15.93 -12.19
CA ASN A 147 -15.21 -16.83 -11.04
C ASN A 147 -14.34 -16.20 -9.96
N GLY A 148 -14.54 -14.90 -9.67
CA GLY A 148 -13.86 -14.19 -8.59
C GLY A 148 -12.59 -13.43 -9.00
N ILE A 149 -12.14 -13.53 -10.25
CA ILE A 149 -10.97 -12.79 -10.75
C ILE A 149 -11.26 -11.31 -11.02
N HIS A 150 -12.52 -10.85 -10.87
CA HIS A 150 -12.95 -9.46 -10.98
C HIS A 150 -13.32 -8.84 -9.62
N LYS A 151 -13.20 -9.58 -8.52
CA LYS A 151 -13.51 -9.06 -7.18
C LYS A 151 -12.39 -8.16 -6.65
N ALA A 152 -12.70 -7.39 -5.62
CA ALA A 152 -11.73 -6.52 -4.98
C ALA A 152 -10.45 -7.27 -4.60
N GLU A 153 -9.30 -6.59 -4.73
CA GLU A 153 -7.93 -7.08 -4.50
C GLU A 153 -7.46 -8.20 -5.45
N SER A 154 -8.27 -8.64 -6.38
CA SER A 154 -7.81 -9.48 -7.48
C SER A 154 -6.77 -8.75 -8.32
N LEU A 155 -5.78 -9.47 -8.85
CA LEU A 155 -5.11 -9.05 -10.07
C LEU A 155 -6.14 -9.20 -11.19
N TYR A 156 -6.76 -8.07 -11.56
CA TYR A 156 -7.99 -8.01 -12.34
C TYR A 156 -7.91 -8.83 -13.62
N ASP A 157 -8.92 -9.68 -13.85
CA ASP A 157 -9.05 -10.61 -14.97
C ASP A 157 -7.92 -11.65 -15.11
N LEU A 158 -7.05 -11.76 -14.08
CA LEU A 158 -5.91 -12.69 -14.09
C LEU A 158 -5.91 -13.64 -12.89
N ILE A 159 -5.95 -13.13 -11.65
CA ILE A 159 -5.91 -13.95 -10.42
C ILE A 159 -6.88 -13.38 -9.39
N GLY A 160 -7.79 -14.22 -8.88
CA GLY A 160 -8.73 -13.84 -7.82
C GLY A 160 -8.09 -13.72 -6.44
N TYR A 161 -8.71 -12.92 -5.58
CA TYR A 161 -8.36 -12.80 -4.15
C TYR A 161 -9.49 -13.38 -3.27
N PRO A 162 -9.20 -13.96 -2.09
CA PRO A 162 -10.23 -14.50 -1.18
C PRO A 162 -11.14 -13.40 -0.61
N ASP A 163 -12.46 -13.55 -0.78
CA ASP A 163 -13.47 -12.56 -0.38
C ASP A 163 -13.55 -12.29 1.13
N GLU A 164 -13.28 -13.29 1.94
CA GLU A 164 -13.46 -13.23 3.39
C GLU A 164 -12.57 -12.21 4.08
N TYR A 165 -11.57 -11.65 3.39
CA TYR A 165 -10.67 -10.66 3.92
C TYR A 165 -11.01 -9.22 3.51
N ILE A 166 -12.05 -9.03 2.69
CA ILE A 166 -12.46 -7.74 2.17
C ILE A 166 -13.60 -7.17 3.03
N ASN A 167 -13.42 -5.96 3.55
CA ASN A 167 -14.49 -5.24 4.22
C ASN A 167 -15.50 -4.71 3.18
N PRO A 168 -16.82 -4.70 3.48
CA PRO A 168 -17.84 -4.27 2.54
C PRO A 168 -17.76 -2.79 2.17
N ALA A 169 -18.49 -2.39 1.13
CA ALA A 169 -18.61 -0.99 0.72
C ALA A 169 -18.92 -0.07 1.90
N GLY A 170 -18.36 1.14 1.88
CA GLY A 170 -18.42 2.10 2.98
C GLY A 170 -17.46 1.83 4.14
N LYS A 171 -16.68 0.76 4.11
CA LYS A 171 -15.63 0.46 5.08
C LYS A 171 -14.25 0.58 4.47
N TRP A 172 -13.27 0.95 5.30
CA TRP A 172 -11.88 1.03 4.89
C TRP A 172 -11.24 -0.35 4.78
N ASN A 173 -10.47 -0.54 3.72
CA ASN A 173 -9.61 -1.68 3.47
C ASN A 173 -8.17 -1.20 3.34
N LYS A 174 -7.20 -1.96 3.87
CA LYS A 174 -5.77 -1.68 3.72
C LYS A 174 -5.17 -2.63 2.70
N CYS A 175 -4.64 -2.08 1.61
CA CYS A 175 -3.90 -2.80 0.58
C CYS A 175 -2.40 -2.59 0.74
N GLU A 176 -1.63 -3.66 0.62
CA GLU A 176 -0.18 -3.63 0.45
C GLU A 176 0.18 -4.39 -0.85
N LEU A 177 0.78 -3.66 -1.79
CA LEU A 177 1.24 -4.18 -3.08
C LEU A 177 2.76 -4.13 -3.13
N GLU A 178 3.41 -5.30 -3.15
CA GLU A 178 4.85 -5.44 -3.41
C GLU A 178 5.08 -5.81 -4.87
N ILE A 179 5.94 -5.07 -5.55
CA ILE A 179 6.42 -5.35 -6.92
C ILE A 179 7.94 -5.45 -6.88
N ASP A 180 8.46 -6.65 -7.14
CA ASP A 180 9.89 -6.93 -7.17
C ASP A 180 10.28 -7.61 -8.50
N HIS A 181 10.69 -6.80 -9.46
CA HIS A 181 11.14 -7.29 -10.77
C HIS A 181 12.46 -8.07 -10.71
N LYS A 182 13.30 -7.85 -9.65
CA LYS A 182 14.54 -8.61 -9.47
C LYS A 182 14.23 -10.07 -9.12
N LYS A 183 13.17 -10.29 -8.32
CA LYS A 183 12.66 -11.63 -7.98
C LYS A 183 11.60 -12.12 -8.94
N ASN A 184 11.13 -11.28 -9.84
CA ASN A 184 10.00 -11.54 -10.76
C ASN A 184 8.72 -11.94 -10.02
N ILE A 185 8.37 -11.21 -8.98
CA ILE A 185 7.20 -11.49 -8.15
C ILE A 185 6.46 -10.21 -7.80
N GLY A 186 5.14 -10.23 -7.96
CA GLY A 186 4.20 -9.30 -7.36
C GLY A 186 3.43 -9.99 -6.24
N THR A 187 3.11 -9.25 -5.18
CA THR A 187 2.34 -9.77 -4.04
C THR A 187 1.34 -8.72 -3.57
N VAL A 188 0.10 -9.13 -3.37
CA VAL A 188 -0.97 -8.30 -2.79
C VAL A 188 -1.39 -8.88 -1.46
N THR A 189 -1.47 -8.05 -0.43
CA THR A 189 -1.93 -8.41 0.92
C THR A 189 -3.02 -7.45 1.36
N MET A 190 -4.18 -7.98 1.74
CA MET A 190 -5.32 -7.22 2.19
C MET A 190 -5.54 -7.34 3.70
N ASN A 191 -5.72 -6.19 4.36
CA ASN A 191 -6.05 -6.11 5.80
C ASN A 191 -5.09 -6.92 6.70
N GLY A 192 -3.81 -7.11 6.26
CA GLY A 192 -2.81 -7.93 6.95
C GLY A 192 -3.14 -9.44 6.98
N LYS A 193 -3.97 -9.90 6.04
CA LYS A 193 -4.38 -11.32 5.92
C LYS A 193 -3.60 -12.03 4.82
N ALA A 194 -4.15 -13.13 4.30
CA ALA A 194 -3.53 -13.91 3.24
C ALA A 194 -3.13 -13.07 2.02
N SER A 195 -2.09 -13.48 1.34
CA SER A 195 -1.59 -12.80 0.16
C SER A 195 -1.76 -13.67 -1.08
N ILE A 196 -1.96 -13.02 -2.22
CA ILE A 196 -1.76 -13.65 -3.53
C ILE A 196 -0.43 -13.20 -4.11
N SER A 197 0.22 -14.07 -4.87
CA SER A 197 1.47 -13.76 -5.56
C SER A 197 1.40 -14.18 -7.02
N PHE A 198 2.08 -13.41 -7.88
CA PHE A 198 2.05 -13.60 -9.32
C PHE A 198 3.39 -13.23 -9.96
N PRO A 199 3.72 -13.82 -11.13
CA PRO A 199 4.87 -13.40 -11.90
C PRO A 199 4.63 -12.02 -12.53
N LEU A 200 5.69 -11.25 -12.75
CA LEU A 200 5.63 -9.94 -13.40
C LEU A 200 6.08 -9.99 -14.88
N SER A 201 6.67 -11.11 -15.29
CA SER A 201 7.20 -11.30 -16.64
C SER A 201 7.41 -12.78 -16.96
N GLY A 202 7.86 -13.07 -18.19
CA GLY A 202 8.19 -14.41 -18.64
C GLY A 202 6.99 -15.23 -19.08
N GLU A 203 7.21 -16.53 -19.32
CA GLU A 203 6.21 -17.41 -19.94
C GLU A 203 4.91 -17.50 -19.13
N LYS A 204 5.01 -17.60 -17.80
CA LYS A 204 3.81 -17.68 -16.93
C LYS A 204 2.97 -16.42 -17.04
N TRP A 205 3.59 -15.22 -16.96
CA TRP A 205 2.90 -13.94 -17.15
C TRP A 205 2.23 -13.87 -18.53
N ASN A 206 2.99 -14.18 -19.58
CA ASN A 206 2.49 -14.14 -20.95
C ASN A 206 1.30 -15.08 -21.16
N THR A 207 1.35 -16.27 -20.55
CA THR A 207 0.23 -17.24 -20.61
C THR A 207 -1.01 -16.71 -19.89
N MET A 208 -0.85 -16.06 -18.73
CA MET A 208 -1.98 -15.44 -18.02
C MET A 208 -2.62 -14.33 -18.87
N VAL A 209 -1.82 -13.42 -19.42
CA VAL A 209 -2.30 -12.32 -20.28
C VAL A 209 -2.97 -12.86 -21.53
N ALA A 210 -2.39 -13.88 -22.18
CA ALA A 210 -2.96 -14.49 -23.39
C ALA A 210 -4.34 -15.15 -23.17
N ASN A 211 -4.66 -15.55 -21.93
CA ASN A 211 -5.94 -16.14 -21.54
C ASN A 211 -6.92 -15.13 -20.93
N SER A 212 -6.59 -13.84 -20.92
CA SER A 212 -7.42 -12.76 -20.38
C SER A 212 -7.98 -11.84 -21.47
N LYS A 213 -8.80 -10.87 -21.06
CA LYS A 213 -9.28 -9.81 -21.96
C LYS A 213 -8.16 -8.93 -22.52
N PHE A 214 -6.99 -8.95 -21.88
CA PHE A 214 -5.82 -8.13 -22.25
C PHE A 214 -4.94 -8.74 -23.35
N LYS A 215 -5.28 -9.92 -23.88
CA LYS A 215 -4.46 -10.69 -24.84
C LYS A 215 -3.98 -9.89 -26.05
N ASP A 216 -4.80 -8.97 -26.52
CA ASP A 216 -4.53 -8.16 -27.72
C ASP A 216 -4.11 -6.73 -27.38
N TRP A 217 -3.84 -6.41 -26.11
CA TRP A 217 -3.44 -5.07 -25.66
C TRP A 217 -1.92 -4.91 -25.78
N GLU A 218 -1.49 -4.02 -26.67
CA GLU A 218 -0.07 -3.81 -26.98
C GLU A 218 0.80 -3.45 -25.78
N GLY A 219 0.26 -2.61 -24.86
CA GLY A 219 1.01 -2.04 -23.74
C GLY A 219 0.86 -2.77 -22.43
N PHE A 220 -0.10 -3.67 -22.26
CA PHE A 220 -0.49 -4.20 -20.98
C PHE A 220 0.63 -4.99 -20.27
N GLY A 221 1.02 -4.52 -19.07
CA GLY A 221 2.01 -5.17 -18.22
C GLY A 221 3.42 -5.26 -18.80
N ARG A 222 3.78 -4.40 -19.76
CA ARG A 222 5.08 -4.44 -20.45
C ARG A 222 6.14 -3.51 -19.88
N TYR A 223 5.75 -2.61 -18.97
CA TYR A 223 6.63 -1.55 -18.49
C TYR A 223 7.02 -1.80 -17.02
N PRO A 224 8.24 -2.29 -16.74
CA PRO A 224 8.67 -2.55 -15.37
C PRO A 224 8.80 -1.26 -14.54
N THR A 225 9.10 -0.14 -15.19
CA THR A 225 9.16 1.18 -14.57
C THR A 225 7.99 2.02 -15.06
N GLY A 226 7.12 2.43 -14.15
CA GLY A 226 5.96 3.23 -14.49
C GLY A 226 5.37 3.95 -13.29
N HIS A 227 4.31 4.71 -13.55
CA HIS A 227 3.58 5.42 -12.51
C HIS A 227 2.68 4.47 -11.71
N ILE A 228 2.41 4.82 -10.46
CA ILE A 228 1.27 4.30 -9.71
C ILE A 228 0.02 5.07 -10.18
N GLY A 229 -1.09 4.37 -10.41
CA GLY A 229 -2.34 5.00 -10.84
C GLY A 229 -3.50 4.70 -9.90
N LEU A 230 -4.48 5.61 -9.87
CA LEU A 230 -5.77 5.41 -9.21
C LEU A 230 -6.87 5.65 -10.24
N GLN A 231 -7.80 4.69 -10.31
CA GLN A 231 -8.81 4.66 -11.36
C GLN A 231 -10.01 5.55 -11.05
N ASP A 232 -10.44 6.29 -12.05
CA ASP A 232 -11.80 6.78 -12.23
C ASP A 232 -12.62 5.73 -13.00
N HIS A 233 -13.61 5.13 -12.34
CA HIS A 233 -14.57 4.23 -12.99
C HIS A 233 -16.00 4.78 -12.87
N SER A 234 -16.14 6.11 -12.80
CA SER A 234 -17.42 6.82 -12.63
C SER A 234 -18.16 6.53 -11.33
N ASP A 235 -17.46 6.02 -10.29
CA ASP A 235 -18.00 5.74 -8.99
C ASP A 235 -17.21 6.46 -7.89
N LYS A 236 -17.86 6.74 -6.75
CA LYS A 236 -17.17 7.37 -5.61
C LYS A 236 -16.21 6.39 -4.94
N VAL A 237 -14.97 6.80 -4.84
CA VAL A 237 -13.92 6.08 -4.11
C VAL A 237 -13.13 7.05 -3.24
N TRP A 238 -12.58 6.53 -2.14
CA TRP A 238 -11.71 7.26 -1.23
C TRP A 238 -10.44 6.49 -1.00
N TYR A 239 -9.32 7.21 -1.00
CA TYR A 239 -7.99 6.69 -0.68
C TYR A 239 -7.36 7.53 0.43
N LYS A 240 -6.57 6.92 1.30
CA LYS A 240 -5.79 7.61 2.33
C LYS A 240 -4.53 6.86 2.71
N ASN A 241 -3.66 7.51 3.49
CA ASN A 241 -2.43 6.91 4.01
C ASN A 241 -1.60 6.25 2.91
N ILE A 242 -1.47 6.94 1.75
CA ILE A 242 -0.75 6.40 0.60
C ILE A 242 0.73 6.65 0.78
N LYS A 243 1.50 5.59 0.87
CA LYS A 243 2.95 5.63 1.00
C LYS A 243 3.62 4.53 0.21
N ILE A 244 4.85 4.77 -0.22
CA ILE A 244 5.63 3.84 -1.02
C ILE A 244 7.05 3.74 -0.50
N LYS A 245 7.62 2.55 -0.55
CA LYS A 245 9.01 2.26 -0.22
C LYS A 245 9.67 1.59 -1.40
N GLU A 246 10.78 2.14 -1.91
CA GLU A 246 11.59 1.51 -2.95
C GLU A 246 12.46 0.39 -2.34
N ILE A 247 12.59 -0.76 -3.04
CA ILE A 247 13.29 -1.98 -2.58
C ILE A 247 14.33 -2.48 -3.59
#